data_8f23dbcfff8ceea4ca7589bebb121f24
#
_entry.id   8f23dbcfff8ceea4ca7589bebb121f24
#
_cell.length_a   1.000
_cell.length_b   1.000
_cell.length_c   1.000
_cell.angle_alpha   90.00
_cell.angle_beta   90.00
_cell.angle_gamma   90.00
#
_symmetry.space_group_name_H-M   'P 1'
#
loop_
_entity.id
_entity.type
_entity.pdbx_description
1 polymer ?
#
loop_
_entity_poly.entity_id
_entity_poly.type
_entity_poly.pdbx_seq_one_letter_code
_entity_poly.pdbx_strand_id
1 'polypeptide(L)'
;MFRLVIFRFFLLLPLMMSPPSYAAWQFLGATSDGTAYLIDPSTKKNKGQLIEMHTMQNLRSARLVNGQKFRSAVGQTLYNCTDKTSATTLIRQFSGELGEGKVVSSFKQKPKEIIWDAILPNTILEKEWQIACVTG
;
A
#
# COMPACT_ATOMS: atom_id res chain seq x y z
N MET A 1 -36.12 43.89 43.10
CA MET A 1 -35.22 43.94 41.91
C MET A 1 -34.43 42.67 41.84
N PHE A 2 -34.91 41.70 41.06
CA PHE A 2 -34.16 40.46 40.83
C PHE A 2 -33.32 40.63 39.55
N ARG A 3 -32.00 40.64 39.68
CA ARG A 3 -31.07 40.60 38.54
C ARG A 3 -30.90 39.15 38.12
N LEU A 4 -31.49 38.79 36.98
CA LEU A 4 -31.23 37.50 36.30
C LEU A 4 -29.80 37.52 35.74
N VAL A 5 -28.91 36.71 36.31
CA VAL A 5 -27.57 36.43 35.77
C VAL A 5 -27.75 35.26 34.82
N ILE A 6 -27.73 35.56 33.52
CA ILE A 6 -27.73 34.54 32.47
C ILE A 6 -26.28 34.00 32.35
N PHE A 7 -26.06 32.81 32.92
CA PHE A 7 -24.83 32.04 32.70
C PHE A 7 -24.87 31.47 31.28
N ARG A 8 -24.16 32.12 30.35
CA ARG A 8 -23.89 31.54 29.04
C ARG A 8 -22.90 30.39 29.20
N PHE A 9 -23.42 29.19 29.23
CA PHE A 9 -22.60 27.97 29.10
C PHE A 9 -22.06 27.89 27.67
N PHE A 10 -20.80 28.28 27.48
CA PHE A 10 -20.07 28.08 26.24
C PHE A 10 -19.72 26.59 26.19
N LEU A 11 -20.48 25.81 25.40
CA LEU A 11 -20.23 24.41 25.14
C LEU A 11 -19.00 24.34 24.19
N LEU A 12 -17.81 24.23 24.77
CA LEU A 12 -16.60 23.90 24.02
C LEU A 12 -16.72 22.45 23.52
N LEU A 13 -17.17 22.27 22.27
CA LEU A 13 -17.02 21.01 21.57
C LEU A 13 -15.52 20.78 21.34
N PRO A 14 -14.93 19.68 21.86
CA PRO A 14 -13.56 19.31 21.46
C PRO A 14 -13.61 18.93 19.98
N LEU A 15 -12.90 19.69 19.13
CA LEU A 15 -12.56 19.26 17.79
C LEU A 15 -11.73 17.98 17.94
N MET A 16 -12.36 16.83 17.72
CA MET A 16 -11.63 15.57 17.55
C MET A 16 -10.87 15.65 16.22
N MET A 17 -9.65 16.15 16.28
CA MET A 17 -8.70 16.02 15.17
C MET A 17 -8.35 14.54 15.06
N SER A 18 -8.98 13.84 14.11
CA SER A 18 -8.55 12.49 13.73
C SER A 18 -7.10 12.58 13.24
N PRO A 19 -6.17 11.75 13.77
CA PRO A 19 -4.82 11.74 13.25
C PRO A 19 -4.85 11.34 11.77
N PRO A 20 -3.98 11.94 10.91
CA PRO A 20 -3.89 11.53 9.52
C PRO A 20 -3.54 10.05 9.47
N SER A 21 -4.34 9.26 8.72
CA SER A 21 -4.03 7.84 8.49
C SER A 21 -2.89 7.74 7.49
N TYR A 22 -1.68 7.55 7.98
CA TYR A 22 -0.55 7.17 7.13
C TYR A 22 -0.65 5.68 6.79
N ALA A 23 -0.30 5.31 5.54
CA ALA A 23 -0.13 3.92 5.17
C ALA A 23 0.87 3.26 6.12
N ALA A 24 0.50 2.12 6.71
CA ALA A 24 1.33 1.39 7.66
C ALA A 24 2.24 0.42 6.90
N TRP A 25 3.25 0.93 6.21
CA TRP A 25 4.19 0.12 5.45
C TRP A 25 5.06 -0.74 6.36
N GLN A 26 5.01 -2.05 6.14
CA GLN A 26 5.85 -3.04 6.80
C GLN A 26 6.97 -3.46 5.84
N PHE A 27 8.22 -3.32 6.30
CA PHE A 27 9.40 -3.75 5.55
C PHE A 27 9.52 -5.28 5.57
N LEU A 28 9.75 -5.88 4.40
CA LEU A 28 9.93 -7.33 4.24
C LEU A 28 11.36 -7.74 3.96
N GLY A 29 12.08 -6.95 3.24
CA GLY A 29 13.44 -7.23 2.82
C GLY A 29 13.90 -6.30 1.71
N ALA A 30 15.16 -6.44 1.33
CA ALA A 30 15.76 -5.70 0.23
C ALA A 30 16.53 -6.64 -0.70
N THR A 31 16.56 -6.29 -1.99
CA THR A 31 17.39 -6.96 -2.98
C THR A 31 18.80 -6.39 -3.00
N SER A 32 19.72 -7.06 -3.69
CA SER A 32 21.13 -6.68 -3.77
C SER A 32 21.37 -5.30 -4.39
N ASP A 33 20.43 -4.81 -5.22
CA ASP A 33 20.47 -3.46 -5.79
C ASP A 33 19.98 -2.36 -4.82
N GLY A 34 19.57 -2.75 -3.59
CA GLY A 34 19.07 -1.84 -2.56
C GLY A 34 17.60 -1.48 -2.68
N THR A 35 16.83 -2.16 -3.54
CA THR A 35 15.37 -1.99 -3.59
C THR A 35 14.74 -2.61 -2.36
N ALA A 36 14.07 -1.80 -1.56
CA ALA A 36 13.29 -2.25 -0.40
C ALA A 36 11.88 -2.66 -0.83
N TYR A 37 11.40 -3.78 -0.29
CA TYR A 37 10.05 -4.29 -0.51
C TYR A 37 9.24 -4.13 0.77
N LEU A 38 8.08 -3.52 0.64
CA LEU A 38 7.17 -3.23 1.73
C LEU A 38 5.75 -3.64 1.37
N ILE A 39 4.96 -3.93 2.38
CA ILE A 39 3.52 -4.20 2.25
C ILE A 39 2.73 -3.37 3.25
N ASP A 40 1.46 -3.17 2.98
CA ASP A 40 0.52 -2.57 3.94
C ASP A 40 -0.59 -3.57 4.27
N PRO A 41 -0.45 -4.36 5.36
CA PRO A 41 -1.45 -5.35 5.74
C PRO A 41 -2.82 -4.75 6.09
N SER A 42 -2.88 -3.47 6.44
CA SER A 42 -4.15 -2.77 6.72
C SER A 42 -5.04 -2.63 5.48
N THR A 43 -4.46 -2.80 4.28
CA THR A 43 -5.17 -2.72 3.01
C THR A 43 -5.73 -4.06 2.53
N LYS A 44 -5.54 -5.15 3.28
CA LYS A 44 -6.05 -6.48 2.91
C LYS A 44 -7.54 -6.44 2.66
N LYS A 45 -7.96 -7.00 1.53
CA LYS A 45 -9.36 -7.16 1.15
C LYS A 45 -9.60 -8.53 0.56
N ASN A 46 -10.74 -9.12 0.93
CA ASN A 46 -11.24 -10.32 0.27
C ASN A 46 -11.82 -9.96 -1.11
N LYS A 47 -11.33 -10.64 -2.15
CA LYS A 47 -11.81 -10.54 -3.53
C LYS A 47 -12.24 -11.91 -4.01
N GLY A 48 -13.39 -12.39 -3.49
CA GLY A 48 -13.82 -13.76 -3.68
C GLY A 48 -12.85 -14.75 -2.99
N GLN A 49 -12.21 -15.62 -3.77
CA GLN A 49 -11.19 -16.56 -3.25
C GLN A 49 -9.77 -15.97 -3.23
N LEU A 50 -9.63 -14.72 -3.65
CA LEU A 50 -8.35 -14.00 -3.69
C LEU A 50 -8.26 -13.02 -2.54
N ILE A 51 -7.04 -12.68 -2.17
CA ILE A 51 -6.73 -11.58 -1.24
C ILE A 51 -6.03 -10.48 -2.04
N GLU A 52 -6.52 -9.25 -1.91
CA GLU A 52 -5.83 -8.07 -2.44
C GLU A 52 -5.10 -7.33 -1.31
N MET A 53 -3.89 -6.88 -1.58
CA MET A 53 -3.11 -6.08 -0.63
C MET A 53 -2.22 -5.09 -1.39
N HIS A 54 -1.95 -3.93 -0.79
CA HIS A 54 -1.00 -2.97 -1.34
C HIS A 54 0.44 -3.39 -1.04
N THR A 55 1.27 -3.30 -2.05
CA THR A 55 2.70 -3.59 -2.03
C THR A 55 3.48 -2.36 -2.47
N MET A 56 4.76 -2.27 -2.10
CA MET A 56 5.63 -1.17 -2.50
C MET A 56 7.03 -1.66 -2.77
N GLN A 57 7.63 -1.08 -3.79
CA GLN A 57 9.08 -1.12 -4.04
C GLN A 57 9.64 0.29 -3.83
N ASN A 58 10.56 0.44 -2.91
CA ASN A 58 11.25 1.70 -2.67
C ASN A 58 12.70 1.58 -3.16
N LEU A 59 13.03 2.35 -4.19
CA LEU A 59 14.32 2.26 -4.88
C LEU A 59 15.40 3.02 -4.11
N ARG A 60 16.60 2.45 -4.05
CA ARG A 60 17.77 3.14 -3.53
C ARG A 60 18.16 4.35 -4.37
N SER A 61 18.02 4.22 -5.69
CA SER A 61 18.33 5.28 -6.67
C SER A 61 17.18 5.45 -7.64
N ALA A 62 16.97 6.67 -8.12
CA ALA A 62 15.93 6.94 -9.10
C ALA A 62 16.16 6.14 -10.40
N ARG A 63 15.06 5.66 -10.97
CA ARG A 63 15.00 5.05 -12.31
C ARG A 63 14.17 5.91 -13.23
N LEU A 64 14.29 5.68 -14.53
CA LEU A 64 13.51 6.37 -15.54
C LEU A 64 12.35 5.51 -16.02
N VAL A 65 11.20 6.14 -16.18
CA VAL A 65 10.04 5.59 -16.89
C VAL A 65 9.47 6.70 -17.75
N ASN A 66 9.34 6.43 -19.05
CA ASN A 66 8.87 7.43 -20.04
C ASN A 66 9.61 8.79 -19.92
N GLY A 67 10.93 8.75 -19.72
CA GLY A 67 11.76 9.94 -19.56
C GLY A 67 11.63 10.67 -18.22
N GLN A 68 10.85 10.18 -17.28
CA GLN A 68 10.66 10.77 -15.95
C GLN A 68 11.31 9.89 -14.87
N LYS A 69 11.88 10.53 -13.85
CA LYS A 69 12.47 9.82 -12.71
C LYS A 69 11.40 9.40 -11.71
N PHE A 70 11.52 8.16 -11.22
CA PHE A 70 10.72 7.66 -10.12
C PHE A 70 11.61 7.01 -9.04
N ARG A 71 11.15 7.05 -7.79
CA ARG A 71 11.86 6.52 -6.62
C ARG A 71 11.10 5.41 -5.92
N SER A 72 9.81 5.28 -6.16
CA SER A 72 8.99 4.23 -5.57
C SER A 72 7.87 3.81 -6.51
N ALA A 73 7.38 2.59 -6.31
CA ALA A 73 6.24 2.05 -7.04
C ALA A 73 5.30 1.38 -6.02
N VAL A 74 4.04 1.77 -6.06
CA VAL A 74 2.98 1.16 -5.25
C VAL A 74 2.11 0.29 -6.13
N GLY A 75 1.93 -0.97 -5.74
CA GLY A 75 1.12 -1.94 -6.45
C GLY A 75 -0.13 -2.34 -5.68
N GLN A 76 -1.16 -2.76 -6.43
CA GLN A 76 -2.25 -3.57 -5.91
C GLN A 76 -1.99 -5.00 -6.37
N THR A 77 -1.78 -5.91 -5.42
CA THR A 77 -1.42 -7.30 -5.71
C THR A 77 -2.50 -8.23 -5.23
N LEU A 78 -2.90 -9.14 -6.10
CA LEU A 78 -3.80 -10.25 -5.79
C LEU A 78 -2.98 -11.48 -5.43
N TYR A 79 -3.40 -12.19 -4.39
CA TYR A 79 -2.80 -13.45 -3.94
C TYR A 79 -3.83 -14.55 -4.03
N ASN A 80 -3.48 -15.61 -4.76
CA ASN A 80 -4.24 -16.85 -4.78
C ASN A 80 -3.66 -17.78 -3.71
N CYS A 81 -4.37 -17.92 -2.61
CA CYS A 81 -3.90 -18.71 -1.47
C CYS A 81 -3.96 -20.22 -1.73
N THR A 82 -4.84 -20.68 -2.62
CA THR A 82 -4.97 -22.09 -3.01
C THR A 82 -3.86 -22.49 -3.98
N ASP A 83 -3.67 -21.73 -5.05
CA ASP A 83 -2.72 -22.07 -6.12
C ASP A 83 -1.29 -21.59 -5.83
N LYS A 84 -1.10 -20.83 -4.76
CA LYS A 84 0.18 -20.23 -4.39
C LYS A 84 0.79 -19.41 -5.54
N THR A 85 -0.01 -18.44 -6.02
CA THR A 85 0.35 -17.49 -7.08
C THR A 85 0.00 -16.07 -6.68
N SER A 86 0.58 -15.09 -7.36
CA SER A 86 0.23 -13.68 -7.20
C SER A 86 0.22 -12.94 -8.52
N ALA A 87 -0.49 -11.82 -8.56
CA ALA A 87 -0.51 -10.94 -9.72
C ALA A 87 -0.65 -9.48 -9.27
N THR A 88 0.25 -8.62 -9.70
CA THR A 88 0.12 -7.19 -9.48
C THR A 88 -0.72 -6.61 -10.60
N THR A 89 -1.93 -6.15 -10.27
CA THR A 89 -2.93 -5.70 -11.26
C THR A 89 -2.86 -4.21 -11.55
N LEU A 90 -2.34 -3.43 -10.62
CA LEU A 90 -2.14 -2.00 -10.77
C LEU A 90 -0.78 -1.61 -10.19
N ILE A 91 -0.03 -0.80 -10.92
CA ILE A 91 1.24 -0.22 -10.48
C ILE A 91 1.19 1.27 -10.71
N ARG A 92 1.50 2.06 -9.69
CA ARG A 92 1.73 3.50 -9.79
C ARG A 92 3.16 3.81 -9.38
N GLN A 93 3.88 4.53 -10.23
CA GLN A 93 5.25 4.95 -9.96
C GLN A 93 5.25 6.41 -9.52
N PHE A 94 5.98 6.69 -8.45
CA PHE A 94 6.01 7.99 -7.78
C PHE A 94 7.40 8.63 -7.90
N SER A 95 7.42 9.96 -8.02
CA SER A 95 8.67 10.71 -8.11
C SER A 95 9.51 10.65 -6.84
N GLY A 96 8.88 10.52 -5.67
CA GLY A 96 9.52 10.44 -4.36
C GLY A 96 9.61 9.02 -3.81
N GLU A 97 10.26 8.91 -2.67
CA GLU A 97 10.36 7.66 -1.90
C GLU A 97 9.03 7.35 -1.21
N LEU A 98 8.82 6.07 -0.88
CA LEU A 98 7.70 5.58 -0.06
C LEU A 98 6.31 5.99 -0.57
N GLY A 99 6.14 6.06 -1.89
CA GLY A 99 4.86 6.43 -2.50
C GLY A 99 4.53 7.92 -2.41
N GLU A 100 5.51 8.75 -2.12
CA GLU A 100 5.34 10.21 -2.02
C GLU A 100 5.65 10.93 -3.34
N GLY A 101 5.27 12.19 -3.41
CA GLY A 101 5.42 13.01 -4.60
C GLY A 101 4.30 12.77 -5.60
N LYS A 102 4.57 13.06 -6.88
CA LYS A 102 3.57 12.91 -7.94
C LYS A 102 3.63 11.52 -8.58
N VAL A 103 2.51 11.04 -9.08
CA VAL A 103 2.44 9.87 -9.95
C VAL A 103 3.04 10.23 -11.32
N VAL A 104 4.11 9.55 -11.70
CA VAL A 104 4.78 9.76 -12.99
C VAL A 104 4.37 8.72 -14.04
N SER A 105 3.85 7.58 -13.60
CA SER A 105 3.36 6.51 -14.46
C SER A 105 2.32 5.67 -13.72
N SER A 106 1.35 5.15 -14.45
CA SER A 106 0.36 4.22 -13.91
C SER A 106 0.08 3.15 -14.97
N PHE A 107 0.10 1.88 -14.55
CA PHE A 107 -0.18 0.75 -15.40
C PHE A 107 -1.20 -0.17 -14.72
N LYS A 108 -2.24 -0.56 -15.44
CA LYS A 108 -3.27 -1.48 -14.95
C LYS A 108 -3.43 -2.64 -15.94
N GLN A 109 -3.35 -3.88 -15.44
CA GLN A 109 -3.63 -5.06 -16.24
C GLN A 109 -5.14 -5.18 -16.52
N LYS A 110 -5.50 -5.53 -17.75
CA LYS A 110 -6.88 -5.84 -18.09
C LYS A 110 -7.29 -7.15 -17.43
N PRO A 111 -8.55 -7.30 -16.95
CA PRO A 111 -8.98 -8.50 -16.23
C PRO A 111 -8.75 -9.82 -16.97
N LYS A 112 -8.81 -9.82 -18.32
CA LYS A 112 -8.57 -11.00 -19.15
C LYS A 112 -7.10 -11.28 -19.45
N GLU A 113 -6.21 -10.36 -19.10
CA GLU A 113 -4.78 -10.39 -19.44
C GLU A 113 -3.90 -10.42 -18.18
N ILE A 114 -4.47 -10.79 -17.03
CA ILE A 114 -3.74 -10.85 -15.78
C ILE A 114 -2.68 -11.96 -15.85
N ILE A 115 -1.44 -11.58 -15.59
CA ILE A 115 -0.30 -12.49 -15.53
C ILE A 115 -0.10 -12.92 -14.07
N TRP A 116 -0.16 -14.22 -13.83
CA TRP A 116 0.05 -14.82 -12.52
C TRP A 116 1.46 -15.37 -12.40
N ASP A 117 2.15 -15.00 -11.35
CA ASP A 117 3.49 -15.46 -11.02
C ASP A 117 3.42 -16.53 -9.93
N ALA A 118 4.18 -17.61 -10.09
CA ALA A 118 4.33 -18.62 -9.06
C ALA A 118 5.12 -18.08 -7.86
N ILE A 119 4.68 -18.42 -6.66
CA ILE A 119 5.40 -18.08 -5.43
C ILE A 119 6.49 -19.12 -5.19
N LEU A 120 7.73 -18.70 -5.33
CA LEU A 120 8.88 -19.57 -5.08
C LEU A 120 9.27 -19.53 -3.59
N PRO A 121 9.74 -20.66 -3.04
CA PRO A 121 10.19 -20.71 -1.65
C PRO A 121 11.40 -19.82 -1.38
N ASN A 122 11.52 -19.31 -0.17
CA ASN A 122 12.62 -18.47 0.31
C ASN A 122 12.81 -17.16 -0.46
N THR A 123 11.70 -16.57 -0.92
CA THR A 123 11.68 -15.29 -1.63
C THR A 123 10.93 -14.23 -0.82
N ILE A 124 11.15 -12.96 -1.14
CA ILE A 124 10.37 -11.84 -0.58
C ILE A 124 8.89 -12.01 -0.94
N LEU A 125 8.59 -12.47 -2.15
CA LEU A 125 7.21 -12.70 -2.60
C LEU A 125 6.51 -13.79 -1.78
N GLU A 126 7.23 -14.81 -1.32
CA GLU A 126 6.66 -15.80 -0.39
C GLU A 126 6.30 -15.16 0.96
N LYS A 127 7.12 -14.24 1.48
CA LYS A 127 6.79 -13.50 2.70
C LYS A 127 5.51 -12.65 2.53
N GLU A 128 5.38 -11.97 1.40
CA GLU A 128 4.15 -11.23 1.07
C GLU A 128 2.93 -12.16 1.06
N TRP A 129 3.04 -13.29 0.34
CA TRP A 129 1.98 -14.27 0.22
C TRP A 129 1.57 -14.85 1.58
N GLN A 130 2.53 -15.17 2.44
CA GLN A 130 2.25 -15.67 3.79
C GLN A 130 1.48 -14.64 4.62
N ILE A 131 1.84 -13.36 4.55
CA ILE A 131 1.13 -12.30 5.26
C ILE A 131 -0.28 -12.11 4.69
N ALA A 132 -0.44 -12.19 3.38
CA ALA A 132 -1.75 -12.10 2.75
C ALA A 132 -2.66 -13.28 3.10
N CYS A 133 -2.12 -14.52 3.08
CA CYS A 133 -2.91 -15.74 3.11
C CYS A 133 -2.96 -16.45 4.47
N VAL A 134 -1.93 -16.33 5.32
CA VAL A 134 -1.78 -17.13 6.55
C VAL A 134 -2.04 -16.30 7.81
N THR A 135 -1.60 -15.06 7.84
CA THR A 135 -1.86 -14.16 8.98
C THR A 135 -3.20 -13.44 8.76
N GLY A 136 -4.24 -14.08 9.18
CA GLY A 136 -5.63 -13.67 8.97
C GLY A 136 -6.12 -12.55 9.84
#